data_9e6825b42308c4182a8f08313ab054ab
#
_entry.id   9e6825b42308c4182a8f08313ab054ab
#
_cell.length_a   1.000
_cell.length_b   1.000
_cell.length_c   1.000
_cell.angle_alpha   90.00
_cell.angle_beta   90.00
_cell.angle_gamma   90.00
#
_symmetry.space_group_name_H-M   'P 1'
#
loop_
_entity.id
_entity.type
_entity.pdbx_description
1 polymer ?
#
loop_
_entity_poly.entity_id
_entity_poly.type
_entity_poly.pdbx_seq_one_letter_code
_entity_poly.pdbx_strand_id
1 'polypeptide(L)'
;MKTPGDRLRHIREELELSQEAFGRHMSVSKAAVSQWENGDTKNLRPANLFAIQNFTGYSAEWIATGAGAPRLKPKKASGGAKADLPVSSVPLVSWVRAGQWNEVVDVYPPGEGEKPVYTTRKVGPRAYALRVVGDSMENPNGRPTYPQGSIIIVDPDRESRHGNAVIVRLEDSKEATFKQLIVEGGVQYLKPLNPRYPIMKIGSNASFCGVVVQTVIDED
;
A
#
# COMPACT_ATOMS: atom_id res chain seq x y z
N MET A 1 -10.21 -25.20 -22.59
CA MET A 1 -9.71 -23.81 -22.66
C MET A 1 -8.48 -23.82 -23.55
N LYS A 2 -8.62 -23.33 -24.78
CA LYS A 2 -7.57 -23.45 -25.82
C LYS A 2 -6.63 -22.21 -25.80
N THR A 3 -7.15 -21.03 -25.44
CA THR A 3 -6.40 -19.78 -25.52
C THR A 3 -6.14 -19.16 -24.13
N PRO A 4 -5.15 -18.27 -23.99
CA PRO A 4 -4.97 -17.47 -22.77
C PRO A 4 -6.22 -16.69 -22.38
N GLY A 5 -6.95 -16.15 -23.37
CA GLY A 5 -8.20 -15.41 -23.15
C GLY A 5 -9.31 -16.28 -22.56
N ASP A 6 -9.46 -17.52 -23.06
CA ASP A 6 -10.44 -18.48 -22.50
C ASP A 6 -10.14 -18.78 -21.03
N ARG A 7 -8.86 -18.90 -20.68
CA ARG A 7 -8.42 -19.17 -19.29
C ARG A 7 -8.67 -17.98 -18.40
N LEU A 8 -8.40 -16.76 -18.86
CA LEU A 8 -8.70 -15.54 -18.12
C LEU A 8 -10.18 -15.35 -17.86
N ARG A 9 -11.01 -15.55 -18.89
CA ARG A 9 -12.47 -15.49 -18.74
C ARG A 9 -12.96 -16.49 -17.71
N HIS A 10 -12.48 -17.71 -17.75
CA HIS A 10 -12.83 -18.75 -16.78
C HIS A 10 -12.46 -18.34 -15.36
N ILE A 11 -11.23 -17.83 -15.15
CA ILE A 11 -10.78 -17.35 -13.83
C ILE A 11 -11.69 -16.24 -13.30
N ARG A 12 -12.02 -15.28 -14.14
CA ARG A 12 -12.88 -14.16 -13.75
C ARG A 12 -14.30 -14.63 -13.40
N GLU A 13 -14.87 -15.53 -14.20
CA GLU A 13 -16.21 -16.09 -13.99
C GLU A 13 -16.28 -16.94 -12.72
N GLU A 14 -15.24 -17.74 -12.44
CA GLU A 14 -15.14 -18.50 -11.17
C GLU A 14 -15.09 -17.59 -9.95
N LEU A 15 -14.52 -16.39 -10.09
CA LEU A 15 -14.48 -15.38 -9.03
C LEU A 15 -15.74 -14.50 -8.99
N GLU A 16 -16.73 -14.78 -9.85
CA GLU A 16 -17.98 -14.01 -9.98
C GLU A 16 -17.75 -12.51 -10.24
N LEU A 17 -16.63 -12.15 -10.90
CA LEU A 17 -16.27 -10.77 -11.16
C LEU A 17 -16.73 -10.31 -12.55
N SER A 18 -17.21 -9.05 -12.64
CA SER A 18 -17.35 -8.38 -13.93
C SER A 18 -15.98 -8.04 -14.52
N GLN A 19 -15.90 -7.82 -15.85
CA GLN A 19 -14.63 -7.36 -16.48
C GLN A 19 -14.12 -6.04 -15.86
N GLU A 20 -15.03 -5.17 -15.45
CA GLU A 20 -14.67 -3.92 -14.77
C GLU A 20 -14.09 -4.16 -13.37
N ALA A 21 -14.73 -5.02 -12.57
CA ALA A 21 -14.25 -5.37 -11.24
C ALA A 21 -12.89 -6.10 -11.32
N PHE A 22 -12.73 -7.02 -12.24
CA PHE A 22 -11.46 -7.70 -12.49
C PHE A 22 -10.38 -6.73 -12.93
N GLY A 23 -10.70 -5.78 -13.82
CA GLY A 23 -9.79 -4.72 -14.24
C GLY A 23 -9.31 -3.85 -13.10
N ARG A 24 -10.19 -3.47 -12.18
CA ARG A 24 -9.82 -2.71 -10.97
C ARG A 24 -8.78 -3.44 -10.11
N HIS A 25 -8.94 -4.75 -9.91
CA HIS A 25 -7.94 -5.55 -9.16
C HIS A 25 -6.59 -5.65 -9.89
N MET A 26 -6.60 -5.57 -11.21
CA MET A 26 -5.40 -5.63 -12.04
C MET A 26 -4.83 -4.24 -12.39
N SER A 27 -5.46 -3.15 -11.92
CA SER A 27 -5.12 -1.77 -12.28
C SER A 27 -5.13 -1.53 -13.79
N VAL A 28 -6.12 -2.12 -14.48
CA VAL A 28 -6.34 -1.95 -15.92
C VAL A 28 -7.80 -1.62 -16.22
N SER A 29 -8.05 -1.04 -17.40
CA SER A 29 -9.41 -0.72 -17.82
C SER A 29 -10.23 -1.97 -18.16
N LYS A 30 -11.57 -1.87 -18.10
CA LYS A 30 -12.50 -2.89 -18.62
C LYS A 30 -12.16 -3.26 -20.07
N ALA A 31 -11.82 -2.27 -20.91
CA ALA A 31 -11.47 -2.49 -22.31
C ALA A 31 -10.22 -3.39 -22.43
N ALA A 32 -9.21 -3.22 -21.59
CA ALA A 32 -8.03 -4.05 -21.58
C ALA A 32 -8.37 -5.51 -21.22
N VAL A 33 -9.22 -5.73 -20.21
CA VAL A 33 -9.68 -7.08 -19.84
C VAL A 33 -10.44 -7.71 -20.98
N SER A 34 -11.33 -6.98 -21.64
CA SER A 34 -12.06 -7.45 -22.82
C SER A 34 -11.13 -7.87 -23.95
N GLN A 35 -10.10 -7.06 -24.27
CA GLN A 35 -9.09 -7.38 -25.27
C GLN A 35 -8.30 -8.66 -24.92
N TRP A 36 -7.98 -8.85 -23.64
CA TRP A 36 -7.29 -10.05 -23.17
C TRP A 36 -8.16 -11.30 -23.36
N GLU A 37 -9.45 -11.24 -22.99
CA GLU A 37 -10.39 -12.35 -23.07
C GLU A 37 -10.77 -12.70 -24.52
N ASN A 38 -10.78 -11.71 -25.41
CA ASN A 38 -11.11 -11.93 -26.83
C ASN A 38 -9.90 -12.36 -27.66
N GLY A 39 -8.67 -12.30 -27.08
CA GLY A 39 -7.46 -12.70 -27.79
C GLY A 39 -6.88 -11.62 -28.72
N ASP A 40 -7.39 -10.37 -28.62
CA ASP A 40 -6.87 -9.23 -29.37
C ASP A 40 -5.44 -8.87 -28.94
N THR A 41 -5.08 -9.24 -27.72
CA THR A 41 -3.72 -9.13 -27.19
C THR A 41 -3.02 -10.49 -27.31
N LYS A 42 -2.13 -10.64 -28.27
CA LYS A 42 -1.43 -11.92 -28.55
C LYS A 42 -0.64 -12.45 -27.34
N ASN A 43 -0.04 -11.59 -26.52
CA ASN A 43 0.69 -11.99 -25.33
C ASN A 43 0.43 -10.98 -24.19
N LEU A 44 -0.04 -11.49 -23.05
CA LEU A 44 -0.09 -10.67 -21.84
C LEU A 44 1.34 -10.32 -21.36
N ARG A 45 1.52 -9.09 -20.95
CA ARG A 45 2.79 -8.69 -20.35
C ARG A 45 3.08 -9.52 -19.09
N PRO A 46 4.32 -9.93 -18.84
CA PRO A 46 4.68 -10.70 -17.63
C PRO A 46 4.16 -10.08 -16.33
N ALA A 47 4.22 -8.76 -16.21
CA ALA A 47 3.69 -8.06 -15.03
C ALA A 47 2.20 -8.32 -14.79
N ASN A 48 1.38 -8.36 -15.84
CA ASN A 48 -0.06 -8.64 -15.74
C ASN A 48 -0.31 -10.12 -15.38
N LEU A 49 0.47 -11.03 -15.94
CA LEU A 49 0.37 -12.46 -15.61
C LEU A 49 0.71 -12.70 -14.12
N PHE A 50 1.75 -12.06 -13.58
CA PHE A 50 2.09 -12.16 -12.17
C PHE A 50 1.04 -11.49 -11.26
N ALA A 51 0.48 -10.35 -11.67
CA ALA A 51 -0.60 -9.71 -10.93
C ALA A 51 -1.83 -10.62 -10.83
N ILE A 52 -2.22 -11.26 -11.94
CA ILE A 52 -3.32 -12.20 -11.97
C ILE A 52 -3.00 -13.42 -11.09
N GLN A 53 -1.80 -13.99 -11.18
CA GLN A 53 -1.36 -15.10 -10.34
C GLN A 53 -1.47 -14.76 -8.85
N ASN A 54 -0.96 -13.61 -8.44
CA ASN A 54 -0.98 -13.18 -7.04
C ASN A 54 -2.40 -12.96 -6.52
N PHE A 55 -3.28 -12.42 -7.34
CA PHE A 55 -4.66 -12.16 -6.96
C PHE A 55 -5.51 -13.44 -6.92
N THR A 56 -5.32 -14.34 -7.91
CA THR A 56 -6.23 -15.47 -8.14
C THR A 56 -5.71 -16.82 -7.67
N GLY A 57 -4.38 -16.93 -7.45
CA GLY A 57 -3.69 -18.20 -7.16
C GLY A 57 -3.52 -19.11 -8.39
N TYR A 58 -3.92 -18.67 -9.58
CA TYR A 58 -3.68 -19.40 -10.82
C TYR A 58 -2.26 -19.17 -11.32
N SER A 59 -1.60 -20.22 -11.84
CA SER A 59 -0.24 -20.13 -12.36
C SER A 59 -0.14 -19.23 -13.59
N ALA A 60 0.79 -18.27 -13.56
CA ALA A 60 1.09 -17.38 -14.70
C ALA A 60 1.49 -18.20 -15.95
N GLU A 61 2.24 -19.28 -15.78
CA GLU A 61 2.62 -20.20 -16.84
C GLU A 61 1.40 -20.87 -17.44
N TRP A 62 0.49 -21.41 -16.61
CA TRP A 62 -0.74 -22.03 -17.08
C TRP A 62 -1.65 -21.00 -17.77
N ILE A 63 -1.78 -19.78 -17.26
CA ILE A 63 -2.55 -18.72 -17.91
C ILE A 63 -2.00 -18.43 -19.31
N ALA A 64 -0.67 -18.30 -19.43
CA ALA A 64 -0.03 -17.93 -20.69
C ALA A 64 -0.03 -19.09 -21.71
N THR A 65 0.34 -20.29 -21.28
CA THR A 65 0.65 -21.42 -22.19
C THR A 65 -0.34 -22.56 -22.14
N GLY A 66 -1.10 -22.70 -21.06
CA GLY A 66 -1.92 -23.87 -20.75
C GLY A 66 -1.13 -25.06 -20.21
N ALA A 67 0.19 -24.94 -20.09
CA ALA A 67 1.05 -25.98 -19.52
C ALA A 67 1.12 -25.90 -17.98
N GLY A 68 1.41 -27.02 -17.34
CA GLY A 68 1.51 -27.09 -15.89
C GLY A 68 0.17 -27.19 -15.16
N ALA A 69 0.22 -27.10 -13.83
CA ALA A 69 -0.98 -27.13 -13.00
C ALA A 69 -1.70 -25.77 -13.06
N PRO A 70 -3.04 -25.74 -13.23
CA PRO A 70 -3.81 -24.52 -13.27
C PRO A 70 -3.63 -23.64 -12.02
N ARG A 71 -3.67 -24.26 -10.85
CA ARG A 71 -3.45 -23.58 -9.57
C ARG A 71 -2.07 -23.93 -9.00
N LEU A 72 -1.41 -22.93 -8.47
CA LEU A 72 -0.23 -23.17 -7.67
C LEU A 72 -0.66 -23.99 -6.45
N LYS A 73 -0.13 -25.23 -6.33
CA LYS A 73 -0.30 -25.98 -5.09
C LYS A 73 0.27 -25.12 -3.97
N PRO A 74 -0.45 -24.96 -2.83
CA PRO A 74 0.18 -24.37 -1.67
C PRO A 74 1.46 -25.19 -1.42
N LYS A 75 2.61 -24.54 -1.48
CA LYS A 75 3.90 -25.19 -1.24
C LYS A 75 3.81 -25.80 0.14
N LYS A 76 3.64 -27.12 0.25
CA LYS A 76 3.85 -27.83 1.51
C LYS A 76 5.26 -27.49 1.94
N ALA A 77 5.40 -26.81 3.07
CA ALA A 77 6.67 -26.51 3.67
C ALA A 77 7.40 -27.82 3.96
N SER A 78 8.34 -28.19 3.09
CA SER A 78 9.32 -29.20 3.38
C SER A 78 10.41 -28.55 4.21
N GLY A 79 10.44 -28.86 5.48
CA GLY A 79 11.49 -28.77 6.48
C GLY A 79 12.42 -27.57 6.42
N GLY A 80 12.15 -26.56 7.24
CA GLY A 80 13.01 -25.39 7.46
C GLY A 80 12.16 -24.13 7.46
N ALA A 81 11.69 -23.71 8.62
CA ALA A 81 10.79 -22.58 8.78
C ALA A 81 11.46 -21.27 8.34
N LYS A 82 11.31 -20.91 7.06
CA LYS A 82 11.18 -19.52 6.65
C LYS A 82 9.68 -19.31 6.47
N ALA A 83 9.05 -18.69 7.45
CA ALA A 83 7.73 -18.14 7.26
C ALA A 83 7.82 -17.17 6.06
N ASP A 84 7.17 -17.53 4.93
CA ASP A 84 6.90 -16.56 3.87
C ASP A 84 5.94 -15.53 4.47
N LEU A 85 6.49 -14.53 5.12
CA LEU A 85 5.73 -13.38 5.56
C LEU A 85 5.13 -12.73 4.31
N PRO A 86 3.82 -12.46 4.28
CA PRO A 86 3.22 -11.81 3.14
C PRO A 86 3.91 -10.45 2.94
N VAL A 87 4.63 -10.31 1.84
CA VAL A 87 5.29 -9.05 1.48
C VAL A 87 4.28 -8.23 0.67
N SER A 88 3.87 -7.11 1.22
CA SER A 88 3.06 -6.12 0.51
C SER A 88 3.95 -5.01 -0.04
N SER A 89 3.62 -4.46 -1.19
CA SER A 89 4.27 -3.26 -1.72
C SER A 89 3.35 -2.06 -1.55
N VAL A 90 3.91 -0.94 -1.14
CA VAL A 90 3.21 0.33 -0.98
C VAL A 90 3.92 1.43 -1.76
N PRO A 91 3.20 2.39 -2.38
CA PRO A 91 3.82 3.47 -3.13
C PRO A 91 4.51 4.46 -2.18
N LEU A 92 5.71 4.92 -2.53
CA LEU A 92 6.33 6.07 -1.89
C LEU A 92 5.71 7.35 -2.48
N VAL A 93 5.19 8.24 -1.64
CA VAL A 93 4.49 9.45 -2.09
C VAL A 93 5.07 10.70 -1.46
N SER A 94 4.75 11.88 -2.04
CA SER A 94 5.13 13.18 -1.46
C SER A 94 4.24 13.57 -0.28
N TRP A 95 4.72 14.49 0.58
CA TRP A 95 3.96 15.02 1.73
C TRP A 95 2.69 15.78 1.33
N VAL A 96 2.71 16.50 0.22
CA VAL A 96 1.52 17.17 -0.34
C VAL A 96 0.47 16.15 -0.70
N ARG A 97 0.87 15.08 -1.37
CA ARG A 97 -0.03 14.03 -1.81
C ARG A 97 -0.59 13.21 -0.63
N ALA A 98 0.22 12.95 0.39
CA ALA A 98 -0.24 12.33 1.62
C ALA A 98 -1.33 13.16 2.32
N GLY A 99 -1.25 14.49 2.29
CA GLY A 99 -2.28 15.38 2.79
C GLY A 99 -3.61 15.28 2.05
N GLN A 100 -3.59 14.91 0.78
CA GLN A 100 -4.77 14.77 -0.08
C GLN A 100 -5.24 13.32 -0.23
N TRP A 101 -4.61 12.36 0.43
CA TRP A 101 -4.81 10.92 0.21
C TRP A 101 -6.26 10.45 0.35
N ASN A 102 -7.03 11.05 1.22
CA ASN A 102 -8.44 10.72 1.39
C ASN A 102 -9.36 11.32 0.31
N GLU A 103 -8.87 12.29 -0.46
CA GLU A 103 -9.60 12.99 -1.51
C GLU A 103 -9.31 12.42 -2.90
N VAL A 104 -8.18 11.69 -3.04
CA VAL A 104 -7.76 11.09 -4.30
C VAL A 104 -8.33 9.68 -4.40
N VAL A 105 -9.41 9.54 -5.15
CA VAL A 105 -10.08 8.25 -5.44
C VAL A 105 -9.28 7.42 -6.45
N ASP A 106 -8.36 8.04 -7.19
CA ASP A 106 -7.53 7.36 -8.19
C ASP A 106 -6.18 6.94 -7.60
N VAL A 107 -6.08 5.64 -7.41
CA VAL A 107 -4.80 4.95 -7.19
C VAL A 107 -3.89 5.24 -8.40
N TYR A 108 -2.63 5.59 -8.16
CA TYR A 108 -1.60 5.84 -9.15
C TYR A 108 -1.69 4.96 -10.39
N PRO A 109 -1.55 5.51 -11.61
CA PRO A 109 -1.17 4.71 -12.76
C PRO A 109 0.18 4.03 -12.43
N PRO A 110 0.33 2.73 -12.66
CA PRO A 110 1.62 2.05 -12.44
C PRO A 110 2.70 2.71 -13.32
N GLY A 111 3.68 3.35 -12.69
CA GLY A 111 4.83 3.93 -13.38
C GLY A 111 5.15 5.40 -13.06
N GLU A 112 4.30 6.13 -12.35
CA GLU A 112 4.56 7.54 -11.98
C GLU A 112 4.92 7.75 -10.50
N GLY A 113 5.14 6.69 -9.75
CA GLY A 113 5.60 6.75 -8.37
C GLY A 113 7.11 6.53 -8.25
N GLU A 114 7.73 7.09 -7.21
CA GLU A 114 9.04 6.63 -6.75
C GLU A 114 8.98 5.12 -6.47
N LYS A 115 10.15 4.45 -6.42
CA LYS A 115 10.26 2.99 -6.26
C LYS A 115 9.33 2.47 -5.15
N PRO A 116 8.60 1.36 -5.37
CA PRO A 116 7.72 0.78 -4.35
C PRO A 116 8.52 0.38 -3.11
N VAL A 117 7.95 0.64 -1.93
CA VAL A 117 8.49 0.21 -0.64
C VAL A 117 7.82 -1.10 -0.24
N TYR A 118 8.61 -2.04 0.23
CA TYR A 118 8.11 -3.36 0.64
C TYR A 118 7.95 -3.45 2.15
N THR A 119 6.88 -4.11 2.60
CA THR A 119 6.60 -4.34 4.02
C THR A 119 6.12 -5.76 4.26
N THR A 120 6.52 -6.33 5.39
CA THR A 120 5.99 -7.59 5.91
C THR A 120 4.84 -7.38 6.90
N ARG A 121 4.50 -6.12 7.19
CA ARG A 121 3.33 -5.79 8.02
C ARG A 121 2.05 -5.94 7.22
N LYS A 122 1.02 -6.47 7.87
CA LYS A 122 -0.33 -6.44 7.29
C LYS A 122 -0.82 -4.99 7.28
N VAL A 123 -1.07 -4.47 6.09
CA VAL A 123 -1.55 -3.11 5.85
C VAL A 123 -2.81 -3.14 4.99
N GLY A 124 -3.61 -2.08 5.07
CA GLY A 124 -4.79 -1.90 4.23
C GLY A 124 -4.43 -1.61 2.76
N PRO A 125 -5.40 -1.71 1.86
CA PRO A 125 -5.18 -1.49 0.42
C PRO A 125 -4.79 -0.04 0.07
N ARG A 126 -5.06 0.91 0.96
CA ARG A 126 -4.74 2.34 0.79
C ARG A 126 -3.42 2.74 1.46
N ALA A 127 -2.63 1.77 1.95
CA ALA A 127 -1.36 2.05 2.59
C ALA A 127 -0.36 2.69 1.61
N TYR A 128 0.46 3.58 2.13
CA TYR A 128 1.49 4.29 1.39
C TYR A 128 2.74 4.50 2.24
N ALA A 129 3.82 4.93 1.62
CA ALA A 129 5.06 5.25 2.31
C ALA A 129 5.41 6.73 2.14
N LEU A 130 6.13 7.28 3.11
CA LEU A 130 6.67 8.63 3.11
C LEU A 130 8.14 8.60 3.52
N ARG A 131 8.94 9.49 2.96
CA ARG A 131 10.29 9.78 3.45
C ARG A 131 10.19 10.85 4.54
N VAL A 132 10.74 10.60 5.71
CA VAL A 132 10.75 11.55 6.83
C VAL A 132 11.57 12.78 6.45
N VAL A 133 10.97 13.96 6.64
CA VAL A 133 11.58 15.27 6.39
C VAL A 133 11.64 16.03 7.71
N GLY A 134 12.80 16.58 8.02
CA GLY A 134 13.06 17.29 9.27
C GLY A 134 13.24 16.34 10.46
N ASP A 135 13.59 16.93 11.61
CA ASP A 135 13.98 16.22 12.83
C ASP A 135 12.92 16.28 13.96
N SER A 136 11.73 16.82 13.68
CA SER A 136 10.68 16.97 14.71
C SER A 136 10.21 15.66 15.35
N MET A 137 10.41 14.54 14.67
CA MET A 137 10.08 13.21 15.14
C MET A 137 11.32 12.36 15.47
N GLU A 138 12.49 12.97 15.48
CA GLU A 138 13.73 12.37 15.96
C GLU A 138 13.81 12.53 17.49
N ASN A 139 13.77 11.41 18.21
CA ASN A 139 13.77 11.39 19.66
C ASN A 139 15.20 11.23 20.19
N PRO A 140 15.81 12.28 20.78
CA PRO A 140 17.16 12.20 21.31
C PRO A 140 17.27 11.32 22.57
N ASN A 141 16.15 11.02 23.22
CA ASN A 141 16.10 10.31 24.50
C ASN A 141 15.75 8.82 24.36
N GLY A 142 15.70 8.27 23.12
CA GLY A 142 15.45 6.86 22.92
C GLY A 142 14.41 6.51 21.86
N ARG A 143 13.64 5.45 22.11
CA ARG A 143 12.65 4.96 21.13
C ARG A 143 11.23 5.23 21.61
N PRO A 144 10.25 5.42 20.68
CA PRO A 144 10.44 5.44 19.24
C PRO A 144 11.19 6.70 18.77
N THR A 145 11.88 6.58 17.64
CA THR A 145 12.53 7.68 16.93
C THR A 145 12.39 7.49 15.43
N TYR A 146 12.28 8.59 14.69
CA TYR A 146 12.09 8.61 13.25
C TYR A 146 13.06 9.61 12.62
N PRO A 147 14.30 9.17 12.35
CA PRO A 147 15.34 10.03 11.81
C PRO A 147 14.96 10.58 10.43
N GLN A 148 15.47 11.78 10.13
CA GLN A 148 15.34 12.34 8.78
C GLN A 148 15.90 11.38 7.73
N GLY A 149 15.20 11.26 6.59
CA GLY A 149 15.57 10.36 5.49
C GLY A 149 15.01 8.95 5.62
N SER A 150 14.65 8.49 6.84
CA SER A 150 14.00 7.18 7.01
C SER A 150 12.66 7.11 6.29
N ILE A 151 12.22 5.91 5.94
CA ILE A 151 10.93 5.67 5.28
C ILE A 151 9.93 5.15 6.32
N ILE A 152 8.76 5.77 6.38
CA ILE A 152 7.64 5.34 7.21
C ILE A 152 6.53 4.77 6.34
N ILE A 153 5.94 3.66 6.78
CA ILE A 153 4.77 3.06 6.14
C ILE A 153 3.54 3.46 6.92
N VAL A 154 2.57 4.01 6.22
CA VAL A 154 1.36 4.63 6.76
C VAL A 154 0.15 3.84 6.31
N ASP A 155 -0.73 3.52 7.23
CA ASP A 155 -1.99 2.84 6.96
C ASP A 155 -3.18 3.74 7.29
N PRO A 156 -3.88 4.29 6.27
CA PRO A 156 -5.07 5.13 6.45
C PRO A 156 -6.28 4.38 7.01
N ASP A 157 -6.31 3.05 6.85
CA ASP A 157 -7.42 2.23 7.28
C ASP A 157 -7.36 1.87 8.78
N ARG A 158 -6.26 2.27 9.45
CA ARG A 158 -6.11 2.11 10.90
C ARG A 158 -6.70 3.28 11.65
N GLU A 159 -7.45 2.94 12.69
CA GLU A 159 -7.92 3.91 13.68
C GLU A 159 -6.73 4.52 14.43
N SER A 160 -6.68 5.86 14.48
CA SER A 160 -5.68 6.59 15.25
C SER A 160 -6.04 6.60 16.74
N ARG A 161 -5.07 6.24 17.59
CA ARG A 161 -5.24 6.15 19.05
C ARG A 161 -4.13 6.93 19.76
N HIS A 162 -4.38 7.26 21.03
CA HIS A 162 -3.36 7.86 21.90
C HIS A 162 -2.03 7.09 21.79
N GLY A 163 -0.94 7.83 21.64
CA GLY A 163 0.42 7.29 21.51
C GLY A 163 0.81 6.89 20.08
N ASN A 164 -0.11 6.79 19.13
CA ASN A 164 0.24 6.47 17.76
C ASN A 164 1.04 7.60 17.08
N ALA A 165 1.98 7.23 16.25
CA ALA A 165 2.59 8.11 15.29
C ALA A 165 1.64 8.26 14.10
N VAL A 166 1.25 9.47 13.75
CA VAL A 166 0.18 9.77 12.79
C VAL A 166 0.60 10.81 11.76
N ILE A 167 0.01 10.70 10.58
CA ILE A 167 0.07 11.71 9.55
C ILE A 167 -1.25 12.47 9.58
N VAL A 168 -1.16 13.80 9.73
CA VAL A 168 -2.32 14.68 9.90
C VAL A 168 -2.16 15.89 8.99
N ARG A 169 -3.22 16.25 8.27
CA ARG A 169 -3.35 17.53 7.56
C ARG A 169 -4.17 18.48 8.42
N LEU A 170 -3.65 19.65 8.65
CA LEU A 170 -4.39 20.77 9.25
C LEU A 170 -5.11 21.55 8.14
N GLU A 171 -6.32 22.06 8.38
CA GLU A 171 -7.17 22.68 7.35
C GLU A 171 -6.50 23.77 6.54
N ASP A 172 -5.66 24.58 7.17
CA ASP A 172 -4.99 25.70 6.52
C ASP A 172 -3.67 25.29 5.81
N SER A 173 -3.32 24.01 5.85
CA SER A 173 -2.09 23.47 5.25
C SER A 173 -2.38 22.55 4.08
N LYS A 174 -1.67 22.78 2.97
CA LYS A 174 -1.67 21.85 1.82
C LYS A 174 -0.86 20.59 2.08
N GLU A 175 0.03 20.63 3.08
CA GLU A 175 0.93 19.54 3.41
C GLU A 175 0.51 18.85 4.70
N ALA A 176 0.71 17.53 4.73
CA ALA A 176 0.55 16.76 5.94
C ALA A 176 1.73 16.96 6.89
N THR A 177 1.49 16.81 8.18
CA THR A 177 2.51 16.81 9.22
C THR A 177 2.60 15.46 9.93
N PHE A 178 3.77 15.12 10.43
CA PHE A 178 4.07 13.87 11.13
C PHE A 178 4.28 14.15 12.62
N LYS A 179 3.44 13.59 13.50
CA LYS A 179 3.50 13.80 14.95
C LYS A 179 3.00 12.55 15.70
N GLN A 180 3.22 12.54 17.01
CA GLN A 180 2.57 11.58 17.91
C GLN A 180 1.22 12.16 18.37
N LEU A 181 0.16 11.35 18.27
CA LEU A 181 -1.16 11.71 18.78
C LEU A 181 -1.20 11.50 20.30
N ILE A 182 -1.54 12.54 21.03
CA ILE A 182 -1.84 12.50 22.46
C ILE A 182 -3.32 12.83 22.64
N VAL A 183 -4.02 12.02 23.40
CA VAL A 183 -5.42 12.26 23.78
C VAL A 183 -5.46 12.35 25.30
N GLU A 184 -5.84 13.51 25.83
CA GLU A 184 -5.93 13.76 27.25
C GLU A 184 -7.17 14.60 27.56
N GLY A 185 -8.00 14.14 28.49
CA GLY A 185 -9.25 14.79 28.85
C GLY A 185 -10.22 15.01 27.68
N GLY A 186 -10.22 14.12 26.68
CA GLY A 186 -11.02 14.28 25.47
C GLY A 186 -10.46 15.28 24.45
N VAL A 187 -9.31 15.91 24.76
CA VAL A 187 -8.62 16.85 23.88
C VAL A 187 -7.48 16.14 23.16
N GLN A 188 -7.34 16.43 21.88
CA GLN A 188 -6.28 15.85 21.04
C GLN A 188 -5.14 16.84 20.83
N TYR A 189 -3.91 16.32 20.90
CA TYR A 189 -2.68 17.09 20.69
C TYR A 189 -1.77 16.33 19.72
N LEU A 190 -1.02 17.07 18.93
CA LEU A 190 0.08 16.58 18.11
C LEU A 190 1.39 16.91 18.80
N LYS A 191 2.05 15.87 19.29
CA LYS A 191 3.32 15.97 20.02
C LYS A 191 4.48 15.57 19.10
N PRO A 192 5.45 16.48 18.86
CA PRO A 192 6.74 16.07 18.29
C PRO A 192 7.50 15.24 19.33
N LEU A 193 8.32 14.29 18.86
CA LEU A 193 9.20 13.50 19.73
C LEU A 193 10.46 14.26 20.10
N ASN A 194 10.87 15.19 19.24
CA ASN A 194 11.96 16.13 19.53
C ASN A 194 11.44 17.26 20.44
N PRO A 195 11.96 17.39 21.67
CA PRO A 195 11.47 18.39 22.64
C PRO A 195 11.75 19.84 22.24
N ARG A 196 12.55 20.08 21.19
CA ARG A 196 12.78 21.45 20.67
C ARG A 196 11.55 22.02 19.96
N TYR A 197 10.58 21.19 19.62
CA TYR A 197 9.37 21.59 18.92
C TYR A 197 8.16 21.64 19.85
N PRO A 198 7.25 22.60 19.67
CA PRO A 198 6.09 22.75 20.55
C PRO A 198 5.04 21.67 20.30
N ILE A 199 4.31 21.31 21.35
CA ILE A 199 3.10 20.52 21.27
C ILE A 199 1.98 21.41 20.70
N MET A 200 1.21 20.89 19.77
CA MET A 200 0.09 21.59 19.14
C MET A 200 -1.23 20.97 19.56
N LYS A 201 -2.14 21.77 20.06
CA LYS A 201 -3.54 21.34 20.23
C LYS A 201 -4.21 21.32 18.87
N ILE A 202 -4.93 20.25 18.57
CA ILE A 202 -5.72 20.14 17.34
C ILE A 202 -7.20 20.37 17.63
N GLY A 203 -7.84 21.16 16.76
CA GLY A 203 -9.28 21.35 16.75
C GLY A 203 -9.98 20.30 15.90
N SER A 204 -11.28 20.51 15.66
CA SER A 204 -12.12 19.67 14.78
C SER A 204 -11.68 19.67 13.31
N ASN A 205 -10.76 20.54 12.94
CA ASN A 205 -10.31 20.84 11.57
C ASN A 205 -9.10 20.01 11.11
N ALA A 206 -8.74 18.95 11.81
CA ALA A 206 -7.61 18.10 11.44
C ALA A 206 -8.10 16.84 10.73
N SER A 207 -7.56 16.58 9.54
CA SER A 207 -7.83 15.34 8.79
C SER A 207 -6.70 14.35 9.03
N PHE A 208 -7.02 13.19 9.62
CA PHE A 208 -6.06 12.10 9.79
C PHE A 208 -5.84 11.38 8.46
N CYS A 209 -4.61 11.37 7.98
CA CYS A 209 -4.20 10.73 6.72
C CYS A 209 -3.70 9.30 6.93
N GLY A 210 -3.45 8.89 8.17
CA GLY A 210 -3.14 7.51 8.53
C GLY A 210 -2.22 7.36 9.75
N VAL A 211 -2.04 6.11 10.15
CA VAL A 211 -1.20 5.69 11.29
C VAL A 211 0.08 5.05 10.77
N VAL A 212 1.22 5.43 11.31
CA VAL A 212 2.51 4.81 10.98
C VAL A 212 2.57 3.42 11.60
N VAL A 213 2.84 2.41 10.77
CA VAL A 213 2.85 1.00 11.15
C VAL A 213 4.23 0.36 11.11
N GLN A 214 5.16 0.99 10.37
CA GLN A 214 6.54 0.53 10.24
C GLN A 214 7.47 1.70 9.90
N THR A 215 8.71 1.61 10.34
CA THR A 215 9.80 2.49 9.91
C THR A 215 10.91 1.64 9.31
N VAL A 216 11.44 2.06 8.19
CA VAL A 216 12.61 1.50 7.53
C VAL A 216 13.71 2.55 7.59
N ILE A 217 14.83 2.18 8.17
CA ILE A 217 16.02 3.02 8.28
C ILE A 217 17.07 2.32 7.41
N ASP A 218 17.54 3.00 6.37
CA ASP A 218 18.69 2.52 5.60
C ASP A 218 19.94 3.00 6.37
N GLU A 219 20.79 2.06 6.75
CA GLU A 219 22.12 2.35 7.30
C GLU A 219 23.09 2.33 6.12
N ASP A 220 23.67 3.50 5.79
CA ASP A 220 24.73 3.64 4.78
C ASP A 220 26.07 3.02 5.26
#